data_0ba8015b0261a2a12328ad4549401521
#
_entry.id   0ba8015b0261a2a12328ad4549401521
#
_cell.length_a   1.000
_cell.length_b   1.000
_cell.length_c   1.000
_cell.angle_alpha   90.00
_cell.angle_beta   90.00
_cell.angle_gamma   90.00
#
_symmetry.space_group_name_H-M   'P 1'
#
loop_
_entity.id
_entity.type
_entity.pdbx_description
1 polymer ?
#
loop_
_entity_poly.entity_id
_entity_poly.type
_entity_poly.pdbx_seq_one_letter_code
_entity_poly.pdbx_strand_id
1 'polypeptide(L)'
;MFAKTYGATTLGIDGVLIEVEADVANGLPKFEIVGLADVAVKEAKERVRPAIRNTNVNLVPKKVTINLAPADLRKNGSSLDLPIAIALLEAYGFLPKDCCSDSLLAAELSLDGQVKTITGILSMAILCKELKFKKFFVAKGNEQEALLVEGIEVYAIATLSELIDFLQGKIKLKPAKRQKRLSQDMQFKEDFADVQGQFLAKKALEIAAAGGHNVLMVGAPGTGKTMLAKRLATILPQMTYQEALEVTKIYSIAGLLSRDSGLVTKRPFRSPHHTISSAGIIGGGTIPKPGEVTLSHNGVLFLDELPEFSKASLEALRQPLEDGEVMITRVNASLKFPSRMILVASMNPCPCGYKYDNTRNCTCSDYEIKRYTKKISGPLLDRIDIQIQVPRVEYKDFVTDKKAESSEQIRQRVEQARRIQLKRFAQAKIVCNAQMSHAMIKSYCKLTAKAQDMLGLVFEQMRLSARAYDRIIKVAQTIADLDNSEYIEDKHIAEAVQYRNNFNLQEKI
;
A
#
# COMPACT_ATOMS: atom_id res chain seq x y z
N MET A 1 -36.28 -25.84 -9.43
CA MET A 1 -35.74 -25.13 -10.60
C MET A 1 -34.39 -24.59 -10.21
N PHE A 2 -33.36 -24.87 -11.01
CA PHE A 2 -31.94 -24.53 -10.67
C PHE A 2 -31.43 -23.47 -11.62
N ALA A 3 -30.64 -22.51 -11.08
CA ALA A 3 -29.91 -21.51 -11.84
C ALA A 3 -28.55 -21.24 -11.18
N LYS A 4 -27.60 -20.81 -11.99
CA LYS A 4 -26.23 -20.52 -11.54
C LYS A 4 -25.74 -19.20 -12.13
N THR A 5 -25.20 -18.33 -11.26
CA THR A 5 -24.54 -17.09 -11.67
C THR A 5 -23.17 -16.97 -11.01
N TYR A 6 -22.37 -16.01 -11.45
CA TYR A 6 -21.02 -15.80 -10.96
C TYR A 6 -20.91 -14.43 -10.30
N GLY A 7 -20.56 -14.44 -9.03
CA GLY A 7 -20.23 -13.24 -8.25
C GLY A 7 -18.79 -13.24 -7.82
N ALA A 8 -18.33 -12.17 -7.18
CA ALA A 8 -17.02 -12.07 -6.60
C ALA A 8 -17.06 -11.41 -5.22
N THR A 9 -16.09 -11.80 -4.38
CA THR A 9 -15.76 -11.14 -3.12
C THR A 9 -14.27 -10.88 -3.07
N THR A 10 -13.79 -10.15 -2.05
CA THR A 10 -12.36 -9.91 -1.85
C THR A 10 -11.84 -10.73 -0.68
N LEU A 11 -10.62 -11.28 -0.83
CA LEU A 11 -9.87 -11.96 0.21
C LEU A 11 -8.46 -11.34 0.27
N GLY A 12 -8.15 -10.60 1.33
CA GLY A 12 -6.95 -9.77 1.34
C GLY A 12 -7.03 -8.67 0.28
N ILE A 13 -6.10 -8.65 -0.66
CA ILE A 13 -6.10 -7.72 -1.79
C ILE A 13 -6.62 -8.34 -3.10
N ASP A 14 -6.94 -9.61 -3.12
CA ASP A 14 -7.31 -10.33 -4.34
C ASP A 14 -8.82 -10.57 -4.43
N GLY A 15 -9.33 -10.60 -5.66
CA GLY A 15 -10.69 -11.01 -5.95
C GLY A 15 -10.80 -12.53 -5.92
N VAL A 16 -11.91 -13.04 -5.42
CA VAL A 16 -12.21 -14.48 -5.40
C VAL A 16 -13.58 -14.74 -6.01
N LEU A 17 -13.63 -15.71 -6.91
CA LEU A 17 -14.88 -16.13 -7.56
C LEU A 17 -15.79 -16.80 -6.57
N ILE A 18 -17.07 -16.44 -6.63
CA ILE A 18 -18.16 -17.12 -5.91
C ILE A 18 -19.18 -17.58 -6.94
N GLU A 19 -19.40 -18.89 -6.99
CA GLU A 19 -20.51 -19.45 -7.71
C GLU A 19 -21.77 -19.32 -6.84
N VAL A 20 -22.80 -18.69 -7.39
CA VAL A 20 -24.08 -18.47 -6.72
C VAL A 20 -25.11 -19.37 -7.38
N GLU A 21 -25.52 -20.41 -6.68
CA GLU A 21 -26.48 -21.39 -7.13
C GLU A 21 -27.84 -21.15 -6.41
N ALA A 22 -28.91 -21.05 -7.16
CA ALA A 22 -30.25 -20.90 -6.64
C ALA A 22 -31.11 -22.14 -6.99
N ASP A 23 -31.63 -22.81 -5.97
CA ASP A 23 -32.61 -23.84 -6.14
C ASP A 23 -33.97 -23.42 -5.58
N VAL A 24 -35.00 -23.51 -6.43
CA VAL A 24 -36.39 -23.16 -6.11
C VAL A 24 -37.25 -24.41 -6.24
N ALA A 25 -37.72 -24.93 -5.10
CA ALA A 25 -38.53 -26.13 -5.00
C ALA A 25 -39.91 -25.83 -4.43
N ASN A 26 -40.89 -26.71 -4.73
CA ASN A 26 -42.18 -26.65 -4.08
C ASN A 26 -42.06 -27.11 -2.62
N GLY A 27 -42.75 -26.44 -1.72
CA GLY A 27 -42.72 -26.74 -0.29
C GLY A 27 -43.09 -25.55 0.57
N LEU A 28 -42.93 -25.69 1.89
CA LEU A 28 -43.14 -24.58 2.82
C LEU A 28 -42.20 -23.42 2.50
N PRO A 29 -42.73 -22.19 2.41
CA PRO A 29 -41.91 -21.01 2.08
C PRO A 29 -40.76 -20.84 3.07
N LYS A 30 -39.53 -20.98 2.57
CA LYS A 30 -38.29 -20.82 3.34
C LYS A 30 -37.24 -20.23 2.42
N PHE A 31 -36.39 -19.35 2.98
CA PHE A 31 -35.24 -18.78 2.27
C PHE A 31 -33.98 -19.02 3.08
N GLU A 32 -33.09 -19.84 2.56
CA GLU A 32 -31.83 -20.22 3.20
C GLU A 32 -30.64 -19.88 2.33
N ILE A 33 -29.56 -19.36 2.96
CA ILE A 33 -28.26 -19.13 2.32
C ILE A 33 -27.25 -20.03 3.02
N VAL A 34 -26.57 -20.88 2.25
CA VAL A 34 -25.54 -21.82 2.72
C VAL A 34 -24.17 -21.50 2.07
N GLY A 35 -23.07 -22.02 2.60
CA GLY A 35 -21.73 -21.81 2.07
C GLY A 35 -20.89 -20.79 2.86
N LEU A 36 -20.85 -20.89 4.20
CA LEU A 36 -20.06 -20.02 5.10
C LEU A 36 -20.28 -18.50 4.90
N ALA A 37 -21.56 -18.13 4.67
CA ALA A 37 -21.98 -16.73 4.61
C ALA A 37 -21.81 -16.04 5.98
N ASP A 38 -21.23 -14.83 6.00
CA ASP A 38 -21.22 -13.96 7.18
C ASP A 38 -22.62 -13.38 7.46
N VAL A 39 -22.71 -12.53 8.49
CA VAL A 39 -23.99 -11.87 8.84
C VAL A 39 -24.49 -11.00 7.70
N ALA A 40 -23.63 -10.21 7.07
CA ALA A 40 -24.02 -9.31 5.98
C ALA A 40 -24.54 -10.05 4.74
N VAL A 41 -23.91 -11.20 4.40
CA VAL A 41 -24.38 -12.07 3.30
C VAL A 41 -25.68 -12.79 3.68
N LYS A 42 -25.83 -13.23 4.95
CA LYS A 42 -27.10 -13.81 5.41
C LYS A 42 -28.27 -12.81 5.38
N GLU A 43 -27.99 -11.55 5.64
CA GLU A 43 -28.96 -10.45 5.52
C GLU A 43 -29.31 -10.09 4.07
N ALA A 44 -28.57 -10.59 3.07
CA ALA A 44 -28.91 -10.37 1.65
C ALA A 44 -30.34 -10.78 1.32
N LYS A 45 -30.91 -11.81 1.97
CA LYS A 45 -32.32 -12.20 1.81
C LYS A 45 -33.30 -11.07 2.11
N GLU A 46 -32.95 -10.23 3.11
CA GLU A 46 -33.81 -9.10 3.52
C GLU A 46 -33.68 -7.89 2.58
N ARG A 47 -32.60 -7.82 1.79
CA ARG A 47 -32.41 -6.80 0.75
C ARG A 47 -32.89 -7.26 -0.62
N VAL A 48 -32.52 -8.46 -1.05
CA VAL A 48 -32.80 -9.00 -2.39
C VAL A 48 -34.27 -9.17 -2.65
N ARG A 49 -35.02 -9.73 -1.70
CA ARG A 49 -36.50 -9.98 -1.92
C ARG A 49 -37.29 -8.69 -2.09
N PRO A 50 -37.16 -7.65 -1.25
CA PRO A 50 -37.80 -6.36 -1.49
C PRO A 50 -37.31 -5.69 -2.78
N ALA A 51 -36.00 -5.75 -3.08
CA ALA A 51 -35.45 -5.18 -4.31
C ALA A 51 -36.14 -5.79 -5.56
N ILE A 52 -36.29 -7.13 -5.62
CA ILE A 52 -36.96 -7.80 -6.71
C ILE A 52 -38.44 -7.39 -6.75
N ARG A 53 -39.16 -7.41 -5.61
CA ARG A 53 -40.56 -7.00 -5.57
C ARG A 53 -40.78 -5.59 -6.11
N ASN A 54 -39.86 -4.68 -5.83
CA ASN A 54 -39.94 -3.30 -6.29
C ASN A 54 -39.59 -3.11 -7.80
N THR A 55 -39.20 -4.18 -8.52
CA THR A 55 -39.11 -4.22 -9.98
C THR A 55 -40.40 -4.72 -10.65
N ASN A 56 -41.50 -4.76 -9.93
CA ASN A 56 -42.79 -5.32 -10.38
C ASN A 56 -42.77 -6.84 -10.68
N VAL A 57 -41.74 -7.55 -10.19
CA VAL A 57 -41.66 -9.01 -10.24
C VAL A 57 -42.13 -9.59 -8.91
N ASN A 58 -43.25 -10.36 -8.97
CA ASN A 58 -43.79 -10.99 -7.79
C ASN A 58 -43.34 -12.45 -7.69
N LEU A 59 -42.44 -12.74 -6.75
CA LEU A 59 -41.96 -14.09 -6.48
C LEU A 59 -43.00 -14.87 -5.68
N VAL A 60 -43.55 -15.93 -6.27
CA VAL A 60 -44.45 -16.85 -5.56
C VAL A 60 -43.71 -17.48 -4.38
N PRO A 61 -44.30 -17.52 -3.17
CA PRO A 61 -43.66 -18.13 -2.01
C PRO A 61 -43.36 -19.63 -2.24
N LYS A 62 -42.06 -19.98 -2.26
CA LYS A 62 -41.53 -21.35 -2.43
C LYS A 62 -40.37 -21.59 -1.48
N LYS A 63 -39.91 -22.83 -1.38
CA LYS A 63 -38.67 -23.18 -0.71
C LYS A 63 -37.49 -22.74 -1.61
N VAL A 64 -36.68 -21.80 -1.11
CA VAL A 64 -35.50 -21.24 -1.81
C VAL A 64 -34.25 -21.60 -1.03
N THR A 65 -33.28 -22.18 -1.71
CA THR A 65 -31.92 -22.41 -1.16
C THR A 65 -30.90 -21.74 -2.08
N ILE A 66 -30.10 -20.84 -1.52
CA ILE A 66 -28.95 -20.23 -2.20
C ILE A 66 -27.68 -20.90 -1.65
N ASN A 67 -26.92 -21.51 -2.54
CA ASN A 67 -25.61 -22.05 -2.19
C ASN A 67 -24.50 -21.14 -2.76
N LEU A 68 -23.53 -20.81 -1.91
CA LEU A 68 -22.39 -19.97 -2.27
C LEU A 68 -21.12 -20.84 -2.26
N ALA A 69 -20.66 -21.25 -3.42
CA ALA A 69 -19.47 -22.08 -3.57
C ALA A 69 -18.21 -21.21 -3.84
N PRO A 70 -17.02 -21.62 -3.38
CA PRO A 70 -16.70 -22.82 -2.60
C PRO A 70 -17.09 -22.70 -1.11
N ALA A 71 -17.44 -23.82 -0.48
CA ALA A 71 -17.95 -23.84 0.89
C ALA A 71 -16.90 -23.59 1.98
N ASP A 72 -15.62 -23.75 1.68
CA ASP A 72 -14.48 -23.55 2.60
C ASP A 72 -14.07 -22.07 2.76
N LEU A 73 -14.54 -21.21 1.86
CA LEU A 73 -14.26 -19.78 1.89
C LEU A 73 -15.39 -19.02 2.61
N ARG A 74 -15.02 -18.19 3.59
CA ARG A 74 -15.97 -17.27 4.23
C ARG A 74 -16.28 -16.09 3.30
N LYS A 75 -17.55 -15.88 2.98
CA LYS A 75 -18.04 -14.77 2.15
C LYS A 75 -18.42 -13.61 3.04
N ASN A 76 -17.91 -12.42 2.71
CA ASN A 76 -18.09 -11.21 3.51
C ASN A 76 -18.69 -10.09 2.65
N GLY A 77 -19.49 -9.24 3.30
CA GLY A 77 -20.02 -8.01 2.69
C GLY A 77 -21.24 -8.23 1.82
N SER A 78 -21.61 -7.19 1.06
CA SER A 78 -22.85 -7.12 0.29
C SER A 78 -22.68 -7.29 -1.24
N SER A 79 -21.45 -7.62 -1.68
CA SER A 79 -21.11 -7.74 -3.12
C SER A 79 -21.91 -8.80 -3.87
N LEU A 80 -22.50 -9.75 -3.13
CA LEU A 80 -23.22 -10.89 -3.67
C LEU A 80 -24.74 -10.65 -3.82
N ASP A 81 -25.27 -9.48 -3.40
CA ASP A 81 -26.69 -9.21 -3.50
C ASP A 81 -27.18 -9.28 -4.96
N LEU A 82 -26.45 -8.64 -5.88
CA LEU A 82 -26.80 -8.62 -7.30
C LEU A 82 -26.76 -10.02 -7.95
N PRO A 83 -25.68 -10.83 -7.84
CA PRO A 83 -25.69 -12.18 -8.40
C PRO A 83 -26.74 -13.09 -7.75
N ILE A 84 -27.04 -12.96 -6.45
CA ILE A 84 -28.13 -13.70 -5.79
C ILE A 84 -29.50 -13.32 -6.41
N ALA A 85 -29.74 -12.03 -6.65
CA ALA A 85 -30.97 -11.56 -7.26
C ALA A 85 -31.15 -12.13 -8.67
N ILE A 86 -30.12 -12.13 -9.49
CA ILE A 86 -30.16 -12.64 -10.87
C ILE A 86 -30.34 -14.18 -10.86
N ALA A 87 -29.64 -14.93 -10.02
CA ALA A 87 -29.82 -16.37 -9.88
C ALA A 87 -31.23 -16.73 -9.47
N LEU A 88 -31.85 -15.96 -8.56
CA LEU A 88 -33.25 -16.16 -8.16
C LEU A 88 -34.24 -15.90 -9.33
N LEU A 89 -34.06 -14.77 -10.02
CA LEU A 89 -34.93 -14.42 -11.14
C LEU A 89 -34.88 -15.46 -12.27
N GLU A 90 -33.68 -15.99 -12.54
CA GLU A 90 -33.48 -17.06 -13.50
C GLU A 90 -34.13 -18.37 -13.02
N ALA A 91 -33.92 -18.76 -11.74
CA ALA A 91 -34.52 -19.97 -11.17
C ALA A 91 -36.06 -19.92 -11.10
N TYR A 92 -36.66 -18.74 -10.98
CA TYR A 92 -38.11 -18.55 -11.08
C TYR A 92 -38.63 -18.46 -12.52
N GLY A 93 -37.74 -18.41 -13.54
CA GLY A 93 -38.10 -18.32 -14.95
C GLY A 93 -38.44 -16.91 -15.45
N PHE A 94 -38.12 -15.87 -14.71
CA PHE A 94 -38.29 -14.48 -15.15
C PHE A 94 -37.17 -14.02 -16.09
N LEU A 95 -35.99 -14.69 -16.06
CA LEU A 95 -34.89 -14.46 -16.96
C LEU A 95 -34.61 -15.70 -17.83
N PRO A 96 -34.02 -15.51 -19.03
CA PRO A 96 -33.55 -16.62 -19.85
C PRO A 96 -32.52 -17.49 -19.12
N LYS A 97 -32.54 -18.79 -19.38
CA LYS A 97 -31.58 -19.73 -18.79
C LYS A 97 -30.16 -19.39 -19.23
N ASP A 98 -29.19 -19.45 -18.29
CA ASP A 98 -27.74 -19.18 -18.50
C ASP A 98 -27.47 -17.78 -19.07
N CYS A 99 -28.34 -16.78 -18.81
CA CYS A 99 -28.23 -15.43 -19.35
C CYS A 99 -26.99 -14.67 -18.91
N CYS A 100 -26.34 -15.09 -17.83
CA CYS A 100 -25.11 -14.50 -17.27
C CYS A 100 -23.94 -15.47 -17.20
N SER A 101 -23.93 -16.53 -18.00
CA SER A 101 -22.89 -17.57 -17.97
C SER A 101 -21.47 -17.07 -18.35
N ASP A 102 -21.38 -16.01 -19.17
CA ASP A 102 -20.12 -15.34 -19.55
C ASP A 102 -19.83 -14.05 -18.77
N SER A 103 -20.53 -13.85 -17.66
CA SER A 103 -20.58 -12.58 -16.94
C SER A 103 -20.24 -12.73 -15.48
N LEU A 104 -19.52 -11.77 -14.92
CA LEU A 104 -19.32 -11.59 -13.49
C LEU A 104 -20.25 -10.47 -13.00
N LEU A 105 -20.82 -10.62 -11.79
CA LEU A 105 -21.70 -9.63 -11.20
C LEU A 105 -21.20 -9.28 -9.80
N ALA A 106 -21.12 -7.98 -9.47
CA ALA A 106 -20.72 -7.56 -8.15
C ALA A 106 -21.30 -6.19 -7.79
N ALA A 107 -22.31 -6.18 -6.93
CA ALA A 107 -22.90 -4.97 -6.38
C ALA A 107 -23.79 -5.27 -5.18
N GLU A 108 -24.05 -4.26 -4.35
CA GLU A 108 -25.06 -4.28 -3.29
C GLU A 108 -26.42 -3.82 -3.85
N LEU A 109 -27.49 -4.32 -3.27
CA LEU A 109 -28.85 -3.89 -3.59
C LEU A 109 -29.48 -3.16 -2.40
N SER A 110 -30.08 -2.01 -2.66
CA SER A 110 -31.01 -1.38 -1.71
C SER A 110 -32.42 -1.94 -1.85
N LEU A 111 -33.25 -1.73 -0.84
CA LEU A 111 -34.62 -2.29 -0.79
C LEU A 111 -35.49 -1.79 -1.94
N ASP A 112 -35.24 -0.62 -2.49
CA ASP A 112 -35.93 -0.01 -3.62
C ASP A 112 -35.42 -0.50 -5.00
N GLY A 113 -34.46 -1.44 -5.01
CA GLY A 113 -33.89 -2.00 -6.24
C GLY A 113 -32.79 -1.16 -6.87
N GLN A 114 -32.27 -0.13 -6.21
CA GLN A 114 -31.09 0.57 -6.70
C GLN A 114 -29.83 -0.27 -6.49
N VAL A 115 -28.90 -0.22 -7.44
CA VAL A 115 -27.60 -0.90 -7.39
C VAL A 115 -26.58 0.03 -6.76
N LYS A 116 -26.05 -0.36 -5.61
CA LYS A 116 -25.13 0.43 -4.79
C LYS A 116 -23.67 0.03 -4.99
N THR A 117 -22.79 1.02 -4.85
CA THR A 117 -21.34 0.84 -4.97
C THR A 117 -20.78 -0.02 -3.82
N ILE A 118 -19.76 -0.79 -4.14
CA ILE A 118 -19.01 -1.63 -3.20
C ILE A 118 -17.52 -1.32 -3.30
N THR A 119 -16.73 -1.78 -2.33
CA THR A 119 -15.27 -1.66 -2.31
C THR A 119 -14.61 -2.88 -2.96
N GLY A 120 -13.37 -2.73 -3.48
CA GLY A 120 -12.59 -3.83 -4.02
C GLY A 120 -12.93 -4.23 -5.46
N ILE A 121 -13.63 -3.37 -6.19
CA ILE A 121 -14.05 -3.64 -7.58
C ILE A 121 -12.85 -3.85 -8.51
N LEU A 122 -11.74 -3.17 -8.29
CA LEU A 122 -10.54 -3.37 -9.11
C LEU A 122 -10.03 -4.82 -9.02
N SER A 123 -9.99 -5.38 -7.81
CA SER A 123 -9.58 -6.78 -7.61
C SER A 123 -10.54 -7.77 -8.28
N MET A 124 -11.83 -7.48 -8.24
CA MET A 124 -12.86 -8.29 -8.92
C MET A 124 -12.77 -8.14 -10.45
N ALA A 125 -12.44 -6.96 -10.98
CA ALA A 125 -12.23 -6.74 -12.40
C ALA A 125 -10.99 -7.48 -12.93
N ILE A 126 -9.90 -7.53 -12.14
CA ILE A 126 -8.72 -8.33 -12.47
C ILE A 126 -9.10 -9.81 -12.52
N LEU A 127 -9.82 -10.30 -11.52
CA LEU A 127 -10.33 -11.68 -11.50
C LEU A 127 -11.23 -11.99 -12.73
N CYS A 128 -12.12 -11.06 -13.09
CA CYS A 128 -12.99 -11.18 -14.28
C CYS A 128 -12.15 -11.43 -15.54
N LYS A 129 -11.06 -10.68 -15.73
CA LYS A 129 -10.13 -10.84 -16.86
C LYS A 129 -9.38 -12.16 -16.81
N GLU A 130 -8.83 -12.55 -15.65
CA GLU A 130 -8.06 -13.78 -15.45
C GLU A 130 -8.88 -15.04 -15.75
N LEU A 131 -10.15 -15.03 -15.32
CA LEU A 131 -11.10 -16.11 -15.57
C LEU A 131 -11.78 -16.05 -16.95
N LYS A 132 -11.41 -15.05 -17.79
CA LYS A 132 -11.90 -14.87 -19.16
C LYS A 132 -13.41 -14.62 -19.24
N PHE A 133 -14.03 -14.07 -18.21
CA PHE A 133 -15.37 -13.50 -18.34
C PHE A 133 -15.34 -12.32 -19.30
N LYS A 134 -16.37 -12.23 -20.16
CA LYS A 134 -16.46 -11.15 -21.16
C LYS A 134 -17.06 -9.88 -20.57
N LYS A 135 -18.06 -10.04 -19.70
CA LYS A 135 -18.85 -8.93 -19.16
C LYS A 135 -18.70 -8.84 -17.64
N PHE A 136 -18.65 -7.61 -17.17
CA PHE A 136 -18.64 -7.32 -15.73
C PHE A 136 -19.73 -6.31 -15.40
N PHE A 137 -20.76 -6.74 -14.67
CA PHE A 137 -21.86 -5.90 -14.21
C PHE A 137 -21.53 -5.31 -12.84
N VAL A 138 -21.50 -3.98 -12.75
CA VAL A 138 -21.15 -3.24 -11.54
C VAL A 138 -22.12 -2.08 -11.31
N ALA A 139 -22.15 -1.55 -10.09
CA ALA A 139 -22.91 -0.35 -9.79
C ALA A 139 -22.41 0.86 -10.59
N LYS A 140 -23.32 1.75 -10.98
CA LYS A 140 -22.98 3.07 -11.49
C LYS A 140 -22.24 3.86 -10.41
N GLY A 141 -20.98 4.23 -10.68
CA GLY A 141 -20.03 4.80 -9.72
C GLY A 141 -18.85 3.87 -9.37
N ASN A 142 -18.92 2.57 -9.75
CA ASN A 142 -17.77 1.65 -9.73
C ASN A 142 -17.17 1.43 -11.14
N GLU A 143 -17.82 1.91 -12.19
CA GLU A 143 -17.41 1.64 -13.57
C GLU A 143 -16.00 2.17 -13.89
N GLN A 144 -15.63 3.36 -13.40
CA GLN A 144 -14.31 3.93 -13.68
C GLN A 144 -13.18 3.14 -13.03
N GLU A 145 -13.42 2.55 -11.86
CA GLU A 145 -12.49 1.66 -11.19
C GLU A 145 -12.36 0.33 -11.95
N ALA A 146 -13.46 -0.29 -12.37
CA ALA A 146 -13.45 -1.52 -13.15
C ALA A 146 -12.75 -1.34 -14.52
N LEU A 147 -12.92 -0.19 -15.16
CA LEU A 147 -12.31 0.17 -16.45
C LEU A 147 -10.80 0.40 -16.39
N LEU A 148 -10.17 0.36 -15.20
CA LEU A 148 -8.72 0.31 -15.09
C LEU A 148 -8.15 -1.01 -15.65
N VAL A 149 -8.98 -2.05 -15.74
CA VAL A 149 -8.61 -3.35 -16.31
C VAL A 149 -9.05 -3.40 -17.77
N GLU A 150 -8.10 -3.49 -18.68
CA GLU A 150 -8.37 -3.58 -20.11
C GLU A 150 -8.75 -5.01 -20.51
N GLY A 151 -9.62 -5.15 -21.52
CA GLY A 151 -10.00 -6.43 -22.12
C GLY A 151 -11.26 -7.07 -21.54
N ILE A 152 -12.04 -6.35 -20.74
CA ILE A 152 -13.36 -6.74 -20.26
C ILE A 152 -14.41 -5.66 -20.63
N GLU A 153 -15.63 -6.07 -20.90
CA GLU A 153 -16.76 -5.16 -21.12
C GLU A 153 -17.43 -4.85 -19.77
N VAL A 154 -17.33 -3.61 -19.31
CA VAL A 154 -17.92 -3.16 -18.05
C VAL A 154 -19.29 -2.55 -18.32
N TYR A 155 -20.32 -3.04 -17.65
CA TYR A 155 -21.67 -2.51 -17.68
C TYR A 155 -22.02 -1.86 -16.36
N ALA A 156 -22.26 -0.55 -16.40
CA ALA A 156 -22.64 0.25 -15.23
C ALA A 156 -24.16 0.20 -15.05
N ILE A 157 -24.63 -0.37 -13.96
CA ILE A 157 -26.04 -0.58 -13.68
C ILE A 157 -26.51 0.37 -12.58
N ALA A 158 -27.59 1.08 -12.80
CA ALA A 158 -28.21 1.97 -11.82
C ALA A 158 -29.27 1.26 -10.98
N THR A 159 -30.11 0.43 -11.61
CA THR A 159 -31.21 -0.27 -10.95
C THR A 159 -31.29 -1.75 -11.37
N LEU A 160 -31.85 -2.58 -10.50
CA LEU A 160 -32.11 -4.00 -10.81
C LEU A 160 -33.08 -4.16 -12.00
N SER A 161 -34.08 -3.27 -12.13
CA SER A 161 -34.99 -3.25 -13.26
C SER A 161 -34.31 -3.05 -14.60
N GLU A 162 -33.33 -2.11 -14.65
CA GLU A 162 -32.52 -1.87 -15.85
C GLU A 162 -31.76 -3.14 -16.28
N LEU A 163 -31.16 -3.86 -15.33
CA LEU A 163 -30.43 -5.10 -15.63
C LEU A 163 -31.40 -6.22 -16.10
N ILE A 164 -32.58 -6.35 -15.48
CA ILE A 164 -33.60 -7.31 -15.89
C ILE A 164 -34.03 -7.04 -17.33
N ASP A 165 -34.37 -5.80 -17.67
CA ASP A 165 -34.80 -5.41 -19.01
C ASP A 165 -33.71 -5.62 -20.07
N PHE A 166 -32.44 -5.40 -19.69
CA PHE A 166 -31.32 -5.72 -20.57
C PHE A 166 -31.15 -7.22 -20.81
N LEU A 167 -31.24 -8.05 -19.75
CA LEU A 167 -31.08 -9.50 -19.85
C LEU A 167 -32.29 -10.17 -20.58
N GLN A 168 -33.47 -9.54 -20.52
CA GLN A 168 -34.64 -9.93 -21.31
C GLN A 168 -34.60 -9.45 -22.76
N GLY A 169 -33.56 -8.65 -23.14
CA GLY A 169 -33.46 -8.10 -24.50
C GLY A 169 -34.40 -6.94 -24.81
N LYS A 170 -35.10 -6.38 -23.81
CA LYS A 170 -35.99 -5.23 -23.98
C LYS A 170 -35.27 -3.92 -24.24
N ILE A 171 -34.10 -3.74 -23.63
CA ILE A 171 -33.24 -2.57 -23.78
C ILE A 171 -31.84 -2.98 -24.22
N LYS A 172 -31.12 -2.05 -24.82
CA LYS A 172 -29.68 -2.22 -25.15
C LYS A 172 -28.85 -1.34 -24.24
N LEU A 173 -28.00 -1.93 -23.42
CA LEU A 173 -26.97 -1.22 -22.66
C LEU A 173 -25.67 -1.18 -23.48
N LYS A 174 -24.99 -0.05 -23.40
CA LYS A 174 -23.65 0.10 -23.98
C LYS A 174 -22.61 -0.12 -22.89
N PRO A 175 -21.51 -0.82 -23.19
CA PRO A 175 -20.40 -0.91 -22.26
C PRO A 175 -19.93 0.49 -21.86
N ALA A 176 -19.61 0.68 -20.62
CA ALA A 176 -19.06 1.91 -20.10
C ALA A 176 -17.70 2.22 -20.75
N LYS A 177 -17.41 3.48 -20.94
CA LYS A 177 -16.14 3.92 -21.52
C LYS A 177 -15.29 4.61 -20.48
N ARG A 178 -13.99 4.34 -20.51
CA ARG A 178 -13.00 5.04 -19.68
C ARG A 178 -13.04 6.53 -20.02
N GLN A 179 -13.31 7.34 -19.01
CA GLN A 179 -13.17 8.78 -19.19
C GLN A 179 -11.68 9.12 -19.34
N LYS A 180 -11.32 9.76 -20.47
CA LYS A 180 -9.98 10.33 -20.64
C LYS A 180 -9.85 11.47 -19.63
N ARG A 181 -9.29 11.18 -18.46
CA ARG A 181 -8.76 12.26 -17.62
C ARG A 181 -7.39 12.63 -18.15
N LEU A 182 -7.20 13.91 -18.42
CA LEU A 182 -5.88 14.52 -18.53
C LEU A 182 -5.07 14.02 -17.33
N SER A 183 -3.88 13.48 -17.61
CA SER A 183 -2.90 13.18 -16.57
C SER A 183 -2.86 14.40 -15.63
N GLN A 184 -3.35 14.25 -14.40
CA GLN A 184 -3.11 15.30 -13.43
C GLN A 184 -1.60 15.40 -13.30
N ASP A 185 -1.03 16.50 -13.82
CA ASP A 185 0.36 16.83 -13.56
C ASP A 185 0.62 16.62 -12.09
N MET A 186 1.75 15.99 -11.76
CA MET A 186 2.15 15.74 -10.38
C MET A 186 2.52 17.07 -9.73
N GLN A 187 1.53 17.93 -9.52
CA GLN A 187 1.74 19.14 -8.74
C GLN A 187 1.80 18.75 -7.27
N PHE A 188 2.99 18.83 -6.71
CA PHE A 188 3.18 18.80 -5.28
C PHE A 188 3.07 20.23 -4.76
N LYS A 189 2.45 20.41 -3.59
CA LYS A 189 2.42 21.72 -2.91
C LYS A 189 3.76 22.04 -2.25
N GLU A 190 4.52 21.02 -1.92
CA GLU A 190 5.81 21.09 -1.26
C GLU A 190 6.94 20.93 -2.29
N ASP A 191 8.03 21.70 -2.13
CA ASP A 191 9.23 21.60 -2.95
C ASP A 191 10.49 21.64 -2.06
N PHE A 192 11.57 20.93 -2.47
CA PHE A 192 12.85 20.99 -1.79
C PHE A 192 13.51 22.39 -1.91
N ALA A 193 13.12 23.19 -2.90
CA ALA A 193 13.53 24.57 -3.04
C ALA A 193 13.13 25.44 -1.83
N ASP A 194 12.06 25.09 -1.12
CA ASP A 194 11.62 25.81 0.09
C ASP A 194 12.52 25.54 1.31
N VAL A 195 13.38 24.53 1.25
CA VAL A 195 14.23 24.13 2.37
C VAL A 195 15.55 24.84 2.27
N GLN A 196 15.82 25.77 3.19
CA GLN A 196 17.12 26.46 3.26
C GLN A 196 18.12 25.64 4.07
N GLY A 197 19.38 25.66 3.68
CA GLY A 197 20.45 24.88 4.32
C GLY A 197 20.21 23.37 4.27
N GLN A 198 20.48 22.68 5.39
CA GLN A 198 20.20 21.25 5.59
C GLN A 198 20.81 20.31 4.53
N PHE A 199 22.00 20.63 4.00
CA PHE A 199 22.62 19.94 2.85
C PHE A 199 22.77 18.43 3.11
N LEU A 200 23.24 18.04 4.30
CA LEU A 200 23.42 16.64 4.67
C LEU A 200 22.08 15.88 4.68
N ALA A 201 21.03 16.49 5.23
CA ALA A 201 19.70 15.89 5.29
C ALA A 201 19.08 15.75 3.88
N LYS A 202 19.23 16.77 3.03
CA LYS A 202 18.79 16.70 1.64
C LYS A 202 19.48 15.58 0.88
N LYS A 203 20.81 15.47 0.98
CA LYS A 203 21.59 14.42 0.33
C LYS A 203 21.21 13.02 0.84
N ALA A 204 21.04 12.86 2.14
CA ALA A 204 20.57 11.61 2.74
C ALA A 204 19.19 11.19 2.23
N LEU A 205 18.25 12.14 2.07
CA LEU A 205 16.93 11.88 1.53
C LEU A 205 16.97 11.58 0.02
N GLU A 206 17.87 12.22 -0.75
CA GLU A 206 18.12 11.88 -2.15
C GLU A 206 18.61 10.43 -2.29
N ILE A 207 19.58 10.02 -1.47
CA ILE A 207 20.08 8.63 -1.45
C ILE A 207 18.97 7.66 -1.04
N ALA A 208 18.18 8.03 -0.01
CA ALA A 208 17.04 7.21 0.42
C ALA A 208 16.01 7.03 -0.69
N ALA A 209 15.66 8.08 -1.43
CA ALA A 209 14.75 8.02 -2.56
C ALA A 209 15.28 7.16 -3.72
N ALA A 210 16.59 7.31 -4.03
CA ALA A 210 17.23 6.57 -5.10
C ALA A 210 17.33 5.07 -4.80
N GLY A 211 17.74 4.70 -3.58
CA GLY A 211 17.99 3.32 -3.19
C GLY A 211 16.84 2.61 -2.49
N GLY A 212 15.80 3.34 -2.08
CA GLY A 212 14.71 2.78 -1.26
C GLY A 212 15.10 2.55 0.20
N HIS A 213 16.02 3.36 0.75
CA HIS A 213 16.60 3.18 2.08
C HIS A 213 15.76 3.80 3.18
N ASN A 214 15.66 3.11 4.32
CA ASN A 214 15.00 3.60 5.52
C ASN A 214 15.86 4.67 6.21
N VAL A 215 15.23 5.72 6.73
CA VAL A 215 15.88 6.90 7.30
C VAL A 215 15.43 7.17 8.73
N LEU A 216 16.36 7.45 9.62
CA LEU A 216 16.13 8.04 10.94
C LEU A 216 16.74 9.45 11.01
N MET A 217 15.90 10.43 11.28
CA MET A 217 16.28 11.81 11.49
C MET A 217 16.27 12.15 12.98
N VAL A 218 17.40 12.56 13.54
CA VAL A 218 17.50 12.96 14.94
C VAL A 218 17.85 14.44 15.02
N GLY A 219 17.11 15.21 15.81
CA GLY A 219 17.38 16.64 15.94
C GLY A 219 16.44 17.31 16.95
N ALA A 220 16.81 18.51 17.38
CA ALA A 220 16.01 19.29 18.33
C ALA A 220 14.59 19.58 17.80
N PRO A 221 13.64 19.91 18.66
CA PRO A 221 12.33 20.38 18.20
C PRO A 221 12.47 21.63 17.31
N GLY A 222 11.66 21.69 16.23
CA GLY A 222 11.68 22.82 15.30
C GLY A 222 12.80 22.81 14.26
N THR A 223 13.61 21.73 14.13
CA THR A 223 14.67 21.63 13.10
C THR A 223 14.17 21.26 11.70
N GLY A 224 12.84 21.13 11.50
CA GLY A 224 12.28 20.88 10.15
C GLY A 224 12.20 19.41 9.74
N LYS A 225 12.36 18.43 10.65
CA LYS A 225 12.31 16.98 10.36
C LYS A 225 11.04 16.56 9.60
N THR A 226 9.87 16.98 10.10
CA THR A 226 8.57 16.70 9.47
C THR A 226 8.47 17.35 8.09
N MET A 227 9.01 18.56 7.93
CA MET A 227 9.05 19.28 6.66
C MET A 227 9.90 18.53 5.61
N LEU A 228 11.07 18.04 6.02
CA LEU A 228 11.97 17.24 5.18
C LEU A 228 11.31 15.90 4.78
N ALA A 229 10.68 15.20 5.73
CA ALA A 229 10.01 13.93 5.48
C ALA A 229 8.90 14.04 4.43
N LYS A 230 8.05 15.08 4.50
CA LYS A 230 6.99 15.32 3.50
C LYS A 230 7.55 15.52 2.11
N ARG A 231 8.69 16.20 1.99
CA ARG A 231 9.34 16.47 0.70
C ARG A 231 9.99 15.24 0.08
N LEU A 232 10.29 14.20 0.85
CA LEU A 232 10.79 12.95 0.28
C LEU A 232 9.85 12.41 -0.81
N ALA A 233 8.53 12.49 -0.60
CA ALA A 233 7.56 12.02 -1.58
C ALA A 233 7.66 12.76 -2.93
N THR A 234 8.16 14.00 -2.94
CA THR A 234 8.28 14.84 -4.16
C THR A 234 9.46 14.45 -5.04
N ILE A 235 10.45 13.76 -4.49
CA ILE A 235 11.67 13.33 -5.20
C ILE A 235 11.70 11.84 -5.51
N LEU A 236 10.69 11.07 -5.07
CA LEU A 236 10.58 9.65 -5.42
C LEU A 236 10.35 9.47 -6.92
N PRO A 237 10.88 8.39 -7.53
CA PRO A 237 10.64 8.07 -8.93
C PRO A 237 9.15 7.89 -9.19
N GLN A 238 8.70 8.20 -10.41
CA GLN A 238 7.33 7.91 -10.81
C GLN A 238 7.01 6.43 -10.67
N MET A 239 5.76 6.12 -10.29
CA MET A 239 5.31 4.72 -10.23
C MET A 239 5.19 4.16 -11.64
N THR A 240 5.62 2.92 -11.82
CA THR A 240 5.26 2.14 -13.00
C THR A 240 3.76 1.86 -12.99
N TYR A 241 3.20 1.49 -14.14
CA TYR A 241 1.79 1.10 -14.20
C TYR A 241 1.44 -0.02 -13.22
N GLN A 242 2.34 -1.01 -13.08
CA GLN A 242 2.15 -2.13 -12.16
C GLN A 242 2.16 -1.69 -10.69
N GLU A 243 3.12 -0.84 -10.28
CA GLU A 243 3.15 -0.27 -8.93
C GLU A 243 1.89 0.54 -8.64
N ALA A 244 1.44 1.36 -9.59
CA ALA A 244 0.25 2.16 -9.47
C ALA A 244 -1.02 1.30 -9.35
N LEU A 245 -1.08 0.17 -10.07
CA LEU A 245 -2.18 -0.79 -9.99
C LEU A 245 -2.22 -1.48 -8.63
N GLU A 246 -1.06 -1.92 -8.10
CA GLU A 246 -0.96 -2.51 -6.75
C GLU A 246 -1.44 -1.55 -5.66
N VAL A 247 -0.98 -0.30 -5.71
CA VAL A 247 -1.43 0.74 -4.77
C VAL A 247 -2.93 0.99 -4.91
N THR A 248 -3.44 1.06 -6.13
CA THR A 248 -4.86 1.28 -6.37
C THR A 248 -5.72 0.13 -5.84
N LYS A 249 -5.28 -1.14 -5.98
CA LYS A 249 -5.93 -2.32 -5.36
C LYS A 249 -6.06 -2.16 -3.85
N ILE A 250 -4.97 -1.78 -3.19
CA ILE A 250 -4.95 -1.58 -1.73
C ILE A 250 -5.94 -0.51 -1.31
N TYR A 251 -5.94 0.63 -2.00
CA TYR A 251 -6.83 1.76 -1.71
C TYR A 251 -8.29 1.45 -2.03
N SER A 252 -8.57 0.65 -3.06
CA SER A 252 -9.89 0.13 -3.40
C SER A 252 -10.48 -0.68 -2.25
N ILE A 253 -9.73 -1.68 -1.76
CA ILE A 253 -10.16 -2.56 -0.67
C ILE A 253 -10.30 -1.81 0.66
N ALA A 254 -9.42 -0.82 0.91
CA ALA A 254 -9.53 0.04 2.07
C ALA A 254 -10.73 1.01 2.02
N GLY A 255 -11.39 1.14 0.86
CA GLY A 255 -12.48 2.12 0.66
C GLY A 255 -12.00 3.57 0.60
N LEU A 256 -10.72 3.78 0.24
CA LEU A 256 -10.08 5.10 0.20
C LEU A 256 -10.00 5.68 -1.22
N LEU A 257 -10.49 4.97 -2.23
CA LEU A 257 -10.61 5.53 -3.58
C LEU A 257 -11.81 6.49 -3.65
N SER A 258 -11.59 7.70 -4.14
CA SER A 258 -12.70 8.58 -4.48
C SER A 258 -13.44 8.05 -5.72
N ARG A 259 -14.76 8.23 -5.78
CA ARG A 259 -15.60 7.75 -6.91
C ARG A 259 -15.10 8.20 -8.28
N ASP A 260 -14.40 9.30 -8.30
CA ASP A 260 -13.83 9.91 -9.49
C ASP A 260 -12.34 9.63 -9.67
N SER A 261 -11.67 8.90 -8.77
CA SER A 261 -10.26 8.60 -8.90
C SER A 261 -10.03 7.50 -9.92
N GLY A 262 -9.17 7.82 -10.89
CA GLY A 262 -8.56 6.81 -11.73
C GLY A 262 -7.46 6.05 -10.97
N LEU A 263 -6.44 5.62 -11.70
CA LEU A 263 -5.25 5.00 -11.13
C LEU A 263 -4.58 5.96 -10.11
N VAL A 264 -4.18 5.45 -8.95
CA VAL A 264 -3.38 6.21 -7.99
C VAL A 264 -1.97 6.34 -8.56
N THR A 265 -1.62 7.52 -9.05
CA THR A 265 -0.33 7.78 -9.71
C THR A 265 0.71 8.41 -8.79
N LYS A 266 0.28 9.00 -7.66
CA LYS A 266 1.18 9.57 -6.65
C LYS A 266 1.56 8.50 -5.64
N ARG A 267 2.88 8.42 -5.31
CA ARG A 267 3.33 7.52 -4.24
C ARG A 267 2.70 7.91 -2.92
N PRO A 268 2.13 6.95 -2.17
CA PRO A 268 1.52 7.22 -0.89
C PRO A 268 2.50 7.84 0.12
N PHE A 269 2.03 8.80 0.89
CA PHE A 269 2.70 9.32 2.08
C PHE A 269 1.75 9.16 3.26
N ARG A 270 2.12 8.29 4.21
CA ARG A 270 1.31 8.00 5.40
C ARG A 270 2.05 8.46 6.64
N SER A 271 1.35 9.15 7.51
CA SER A 271 1.91 9.69 8.75
C SER A 271 0.92 9.47 9.91
N PRO A 272 0.85 8.26 10.45
CA PRO A 272 -0.02 7.98 11.57
C PRO A 272 0.48 8.68 12.84
N HIS A 273 -0.47 9.04 13.71
CA HIS A 273 -0.14 9.59 15.02
C HIS A 273 0.46 8.50 15.93
N HIS A 274 1.35 8.87 16.86
CA HIS A 274 2.04 7.90 17.73
C HIS A 274 1.11 7.09 18.65
N THR A 275 -0.14 7.54 18.86
CA THR A 275 -1.16 6.81 19.64
C THR A 275 -1.80 5.66 18.89
N ILE A 276 -1.42 5.43 17.63
CA ILE A 276 -1.96 4.34 16.81
C ILE A 276 -1.66 2.98 17.43
N SER A 277 -2.64 2.07 17.41
CA SER A 277 -2.44 0.69 17.87
C SER A 277 -1.60 -0.13 16.88
N SER A 278 -1.03 -1.25 17.34
CA SER A 278 -0.33 -2.20 16.46
C SER A 278 -1.24 -2.72 15.34
N ALA A 279 -2.52 -2.93 15.62
CA ALA A 279 -3.51 -3.31 14.60
C ALA A 279 -3.76 -2.19 13.57
N GLY A 280 -3.69 -0.92 13.97
CA GLY A 280 -3.76 0.20 13.03
C GLY A 280 -2.54 0.26 12.12
N ILE A 281 -1.34 -0.05 12.63
CA ILE A 281 -0.10 -0.07 11.84
C ILE A 281 -0.11 -1.24 10.85
N ILE A 282 -0.33 -2.47 11.33
CA ILE A 282 -0.19 -3.70 10.54
C ILE A 282 -1.46 -4.01 9.75
N GLY A 283 -2.60 -3.67 10.30
CA GLY A 283 -3.89 -4.14 9.86
C GLY A 283 -4.47 -5.17 10.80
N GLY A 284 -5.74 -5.44 10.64
CA GLY A 284 -6.46 -6.39 11.52
C GLY A 284 -7.96 -6.19 11.49
N GLY A 285 -8.61 -6.64 12.54
CA GLY A 285 -10.07 -6.67 12.66
C GLY A 285 -10.61 -8.08 12.49
N THR A 286 -11.91 -8.26 12.67
CA THR A 286 -12.65 -9.52 12.41
C THR A 286 -12.57 -9.90 10.93
N ILE A 287 -12.69 -8.90 10.06
CA ILE A 287 -12.37 -8.96 8.64
C ILE A 287 -11.05 -8.19 8.50
N PRO A 288 -9.92 -8.85 8.17
CA PRO A 288 -8.63 -8.18 8.11
C PRO A 288 -8.62 -7.07 7.06
N LYS A 289 -8.40 -5.83 7.52
CA LYS A 289 -8.22 -4.66 6.66
C LYS A 289 -6.75 -4.26 6.62
N PRO A 290 -6.28 -3.65 5.51
CA PRO A 290 -4.92 -3.14 5.41
C PRO A 290 -4.66 -2.05 6.45
N GLY A 291 -3.49 -2.12 7.13
CA GLY A 291 -3.00 -1.08 8.04
C GLY A 291 -2.12 -0.04 7.33
N GLU A 292 -1.56 0.90 8.10
CA GLU A 292 -0.75 2.00 7.58
C GLU A 292 0.49 1.53 6.81
N VAL A 293 1.10 0.40 7.19
CA VAL A 293 2.24 -0.18 6.44
C VAL A 293 1.84 -0.64 5.04
N THR A 294 0.65 -1.22 4.89
CA THR A 294 0.11 -1.62 3.58
C THR A 294 -0.37 -0.39 2.79
N LEU A 295 -1.01 0.57 3.46
CA LEU A 295 -1.45 1.82 2.83
C LEU A 295 -0.28 2.70 2.34
N SER A 296 0.94 2.49 2.89
CA SER A 296 2.17 3.14 2.44
C SER A 296 2.94 2.35 1.39
N HIS A 297 2.38 1.25 0.89
CA HIS A 297 3.02 0.40 -0.12
C HIS A 297 3.47 1.21 -1.35
N ASN A 298 4.70 0.95 -1.83
CA ASN A 298 5.38 1.71 -2.89
C ASN A 298 5.51 3.21 -2.61
N GLY A 299 5.44 3.63 -1.34
CA GLY A 299 5.49 5.00 -0.90
C GLY A 299 6.32 5.18 0.38
N VAL A 300 5.88 6.09 1.24
CA VAL A 300 6.57 6.49 2.47
C VAL A 300 5.66 6.29 3.69
N LEU A 301 6.18 5.61 4.70
CA LEU A 301 5.63 5.62 6.05
C LEU A 301 6.47 6.55 6.91
N PHE A 302 5.90 7.66 7.36
CA PHE A 302 6.56 8.62 8.24
C PHE A 302 6.09 8.44 9.68
N LEU A 303 7.02 8.17 10.59
CA LEU A 303 6.76 8.04 12.02
C LEU A 303 7.46 9.20 12.75
N ASP A 304 6.69 10.22 13.09
CA ASP A 304 7.19 11.34 13.90
C ASP A 304 7.24 10.95 15.38
N GLU A 305 8.20 11.45 16.12
CA GLU A 305 8.39 11.16 17.54
C GLU A 305 8.47 9.63 17.82
N LEU A 306 9.32 8.93 17.07
CA LEU A 306 9.45 7.47 17.10
C LEU A 306 9.44 6.84 18.52
N PRO A 307 10.15 7.38 19.56
CA PRO A 307 10.13 6.82 20.91
C PRO A 307 8.80 6.96 21.65
N GLU A 308 7.82 7.71 21.10
CA GLU A 308 6.50 7.88 21.73
C GLU A 308 5.48 6.82 21.27
N PHE A 309 5.81 6.08 20.22
CA PHE A 309 5.00 4.92 19.82
C PHE A 309 5.07 3.80 20.85
N SER A 310 3.99 3.04 20.99
CA SER A 310 3.99 1.86 21.86
C SER A 310 5.02 0.83 21.40
N LYS A 311 5.66 0.14 22.35
CA LYS A 311 6.64 -0.91 22.03
C LYS A 311 6.03 -1.97 21.09
N ALA A 312 4.77 -2.35 21.30
CA ALA A 312 4.07 -3.31 20.45
C ALA A 312 3.93 -2.81 19.00
N SER A 313 3.62 -1.51 18.81
CA SER A 313 3.52 -0.88 17.50
C SER A 313 4.88 -0.85 16.77
N LEU A 314 5.97 -0.56 17.48
CA LEU A 314 7.32 -0.54 16.90
C LEU A 314 7.82 -1.94 16.54
N GLU A 315 7.61 -2.93 17.41
CA GLU A 315 8.01 -4.32 17.14
C GLU A 315 7.24 -4.92 15.94
N ALA A 316 5.98 -4.51 15.75
CA ALA A 316 5.15 -4.94 14.63
C ALA A 316 5.70 -4.51 13.26
N LEU A 317 6.53 -3.44 13.20
CA LEU A 317 7.18 -2.99 11.96
C LEU A 317 8.33 -3.89 11.49
N ARG A 318 8.84 -4.80 12.34
CA ARG A 318 10.03 -5.59 12.01
C ARG A 318 9.84 -6.49 10.81
N GLN A 319 8.71 -7.20 10.76
CA GLN A 319 8.39 -8.09 9.64
C GLN A 319 8.19 -7.31 8.32
N PRO A 320 7.32 -6.28 8.24
CA PRO A 320 7.15 -5.53 7.00
C PRO A 320 8.45 -4.89 6.47
N LEU A 321 9.34 -4.45 7.34
CA LEU A 321 10.63 -3.87 6.93
C LEU A 321 11.65 -4.91 6.42
N GLU A 322 11.48 -6.19 6.78
CA GLU A 322 12.38 -7.28 6.35
C GLU A 322 11.82 -7.98 5.11
N ASP A 323 10.55 -8.38 5.17
CA ASP A 323 9.92 -9.22 4.15
C ASP A 323 9.23 -8.41 3.03
N GLY A 324 8.94 -7.12 3.27
CA GLY A 324 8.15 -6.29 2.36
C GLY A 324 6.69 -6.72 2.24
N GLU A 325 6.23 -7.56 3.17
CA GLU A 325 4.86 -8.03 3.28
C GLU A 325 4.44 -8.18 4.75
N VAL A 326 3.14 -8.12 4.99
CA VAL A 326 2.52 -8.36 6.29
C VAL A 326 1.63 -9.58 6.21
N MET A 327 1.80 -10.51 7.13
CA MET A 327 0.90 -11.64 7.29
C MET A 327 -0.03 -11.39 8.47
N ILE A 328 -1.34 -11.36 8.19
CA ILE A 328 -2.38 -11.24 9.23
C ILE A 328 -3.04 -12.61 9.36
N THR A 329 -2.69 -13.33 10.41
CA THR A 329 -3.27 -14.64 10.72
C THR A 329 -4.41 -14.47 11.70
N ARG A 330 -5.57 -15.04 11.38
CA ARG A 330 -6.76 -15.15 12.21
C ARG A 330 -7.28 -16.58 12.17
N VAL A 331 -8.20 -16.92 13.07
CA VAL A 331 -8.77 -18.27 13.17
C VAL A 331 -9.24 -18.83 11.81
N ASN A 332 -9.76 -17.97 10.95
CA ASN A 332 -10.42 -18.38 9.70
C ASN A 332 -9.64 -18.01 8.41
N ALA A 333 -8.52 -17.31 8.49
CA ALA A 333 -7.74 -16.93 7.31
C ALA A 333 -6.34 -16.41 7.68
N SER A 334 -5.36 -16.74 6.84
CA SER A 334 -4.04 -16.12 6.83
C SER A 334 -3.91 -15.31 5.55
N LEU A 335 -3.86 -13.99 5.68
CA LEU A 335 -3.85 -13.07 4.55
C LEU A 335 -2.52 -12.35 4.46
N LYS A 336 -1.99 -12.26 3.24
CA LYS A 336 -0.78 -11.50 2.94
C LYS A 336 -1.15 -10.15 2.34
N PHE A 337 -0.52 -9.10 2.86
CA PHE A 337 -0.63 -7.75 2.33
C PHE A 337 0.76 -7.22 1.97
N PRO A 338 0.96 -6.67 0.77
CA PRO A 338 2.23 -6.08 0.41
C PRO A 338 2.49 -4.81 1.23
N SER A 339 3.76 -4.60 1.64
CA SER A 339 4.18 -3.47 2.46
C SER A 339 5.59 -2.98 2.12
N ARG A 340 5.94 -2.95 0.84
CA ARG A 340 7.21 -2.38 0.37
C ARG A 340 7.14 -0.87 0.47
N MET A 341 7.70 -0.31 1.53
CA MET A 341 7.67 1.13 1.82
C MET A 341 9.06 1.61 2.21
N ILE A 342 9.28 2.91 2.12
CA ILE A 342 10.42 3.58 2.76
C ILE A 342 9.95 4.05 4.13
N LEU A 343 10.57 3.55 5.19
CA LEU A 343 10.36 4.06 6.54
C LEU A 343 11.18 5.33 6.72
N VAL A 344 10.52 6.43 7.03
CA VAL A 344 11.16 7.65 7.52
C VAL A 344 10.72 7.84 8.97
N ALA A 345 11.68 7.89 9.88
CA ALA A 345 11.39 8.11 11.28
C ALA A 345 12.06 9.40 11.76
N SER A 346 11.44 10.09 12.69
CA SER A 346 12.05 11.21 13.36
C SER A 346 12.04 11.02 14.88
N MET A 347 13.05 11.57 15.56
CA MET A 347 13.10 11.61 17.01
C MET A 347 13.89 12.80 17.53
N ASN A 348 13.68 13.14 18.78
CA ASN A 348 14.57 14.04 19.50
C ASN A 348 15.78 13.28 20.06
N PRO A 349 16.93 13.94 20.30
CA PRO A 349 18.13 13.28 20.81
C PRO A 349 18.01 12.86 22.29
N CYS A 350 17.07 13.43 23.02
CA CYS A 350 16.82 13.16 24.43
C CYS A 350 15.39 13.61 24.80
N PRO A 351 14.87 13.32 26.00
CA PRO A 351 13.53 13.75 26.43
C PRO A 351 13.29 15.26 26.34
N CYS A 352 14.26 16.10 26.74
CA CYS A 352 14.13 17.56 26.62
C CYS A 352 14.35 18.06 25.18
N GLY A 353 14.97 17.27 24.29
CA GLY A 353 15.21 17.60 22.90
C GLY A 353 16.51 18.35 22.59
N TYR A 354 17.30 18.75 23.58
CA TYR A 354 18.39 19.72 23.39
C TYR A 354 19.81 19.15 23.55
N LYS A 355 20.03 17.82 23.57
CA LYS A 355 21.34 17.19 23.82
C LYS A 355 22.45 17.66 22.87
N TYR A 356 22.09 17.99 21.62
CA TYR A 356 23.04 18.45 20.59
C TYR A 356 22.68 19.85 20.08
N ASP A 357 21.98 20.63 20.89
CA ASP A 357 21.59 21.99 20.54
C ASP A 357 22.64 22.98 21.07
N ASN A 358 23.17 23.86 20.20
CA ASN A 358 24.16 24.87 20.56
C ASN A 358 23.51 26.08 21.24
N THR A 359 22.16 26.20 21.24
CA THR A 359 21.47 27.38 21.78
C THR A 359 20.85 27.13 23.16
N ARG A 360 20.66 25.86 23.56
CA ARG A 360 20.09 25.48 24.86
C ARG A 360 20.81 24.28 25.45
N ASN A 361 21.09 24.34 26.74
CA ASN A 361 21.70 23.23 27.45
C ASN A 361 20.70 22.10 27.70
N CYS A 362 21.16 20.88 27.51
CA CYS A 362 20.40 19.69 27.87
C CYS A 362 20.32 19.55 29.39
N THR A 363 19.11 19.32 29.92
CA THR A 363 18.87 19.12 31.37
C THR A 363 18.69 17.65 31.74
N CYS A 364 18.72 16.74 30.76
CA CYS A 364 18.51 15.31 30.98
C CYS A 364 19.73 14.63 31.56
N SER A 365 19.54 13.78 32.55
CA SER A 365 20.55 12.84 33.01
C SER A 365 20.85 11.76 31.97
N ASP A 366 22.05 11.15 32.04
CA ASP A 366 22.41 10.03 31.16
C ASP A 366 21.46 8.85 31.29
N TYR A 367 20.91 8.62 32.49
CA TYR A 367 19.91 7.58 32.73
C TYR A 367 18.60 7.84 31.95
N GLU A 368 18.10 9.09 31.98
CA GLU A 368 16.89 9.46 31.24
C GLU A 368 17.10 9.35 29.72
N ILE A 369 18.27 9.75 29.21
CA ILE A 369 18.63 9.63 27.81
C ILE A 369 18.66 8.14 27.41
N LYS A 370 19.36 7.30 28.18
CA LYS A 370 19.40 5.86 27.93
C LYS A 370 18.01 5.21 28.00
N ARG A 371 17.16 5.59 28.94
CA ARG A 371 15.78 5.10 29.04
C ARG A 371 14.94 5.51 27.84
N TYR A 372 15.12 6.73 27.35
CA TYR A 372 14.42 7.25 26.17
C TYR A 372 14.82 6.51 24.90
N THR A 373 16.12 6.37 24.65
CA THR A 373 16.63 5.69 23.46
C THR A 373 16.35 4.17 23.47
N LYS A 374 16.34 3.53 24.64
CA LYS A 374 15.99 2.10 24.79
C LYS A 374 14.52 1.78 24.46
N LYS A 375 13.64 2.79 24.31
CA LYS A 375 12.29 2.55 23.79
C LYS A 375 12.32 1.99 22.36
N ILE A 376 13.34 2.33 21.56
CA ILE A 376 13.57 1.78 20.23
C ILE A 376 14.47 0.56 20.36
N SER A 377 14.01 -0.59 19.90
CA SER A 377 14.81 -1.82 19.96
C SER A 377 15.98 -1.80 18.99
N GLY A 378 17.11 -2.41 19.38
CA GLY A 378 18.27 -2.60 18.51
C GLY A 378 17.89 -3.23 17.15
N PRO A 379 17.11 -4.34 17.15
CA PRO A 379 16.67 -4.96 15.90
C PRO A 379 15.86 -4.04 14.97
N LEU A 380 15.12 -3.05 15.48
CA LEU A 380 14.45 -2.05 14.64
C LEU A 380 15.45 -1.04 14.08
N LEU A 381 16.39 -0.53 14.91
CA LEU A 381 17.46 0.35 14.46
C LEU A 381 18.35 -0.30 13.40
N ASP A 382 18.59 -1.60 13.54
CA ASP A 382 19.30 -2.38 12.52
C ASP A 382 18.62 -2.41 11.17
N ARG A 383 17.34 -2.11 11.07
CA ARG A 383 16.57 -2.04 9.81
C ARG A 383 16.51 -0.66 9.19
N ILE A 384 17.13 0.32 9.84
CA ILE A 384 17.29 1.68 9.34
C ILE A 384 18.67 1.81 8.73
N ASP A 385 18.75 2.13 7.44
CA ASP A 385 20.00 2.16 6.68
C ASP A 385 20.74 3.48 6.90
N ILE A 386 20.02 4.59 6.94
CA ILE A 386 20.53 5.95 7.00
C ILE A 386 20.10 6.59 8.33
N GLN A 387 21.04 7.07 9.11
CA GLN A 387 20.80 7.79 10.35
C GLN A 387 21.50 9.14 10.28
N ILE A 388 20.74 10.22 10.41
CA ILE A 388 21.26 11.58 10.26
C ILE A 388 20.89 12.48 11.42
N GLN A 389 21.78 13.40 11.74
CA GLN A 389 21.49 14.52 12.62
C GLN A 389 20.99 15.69 11.78
N VAL A 390 19.85 16.25 12.18
CA VAL A 390 19.25 17.44 11.57
C VAL A 390 19.50 18.63 12.48
N PRO A 391 20.54 19.46 12.20
CA PRO A 391 20.85 20.63 12.99
C PRO A 391 19.81 21.72 12.81
N ARG A 392 19.82 22.73 13.68
CA ARG A 392 19.05 23.95 13.44
C ARG A 392 19.60 24.71 12.25
N VAL A 393 18.71 25.30 11.48
CA VAL A 393 19.08 26.22 10.38
C VAL A 393 19.58 27.52 11.01
N GLU A 394 20.74 27.95 10.59
CA GLU A 394 21.32 29.21 11.06
C GLU A 394 20.72 30.40 10.29
N TYR A 395 20.69 31.58 10.93
CA TYR A 395 20.15 32.79 10.29
C TYR A 395 20.83 33.12 8.95
N LYS A 396 22.14 32.87 8.84
CA LYS A 396 22.90 33.04 7.60
C LYS A 396 22.36 32.20 6.42
N ASP A 397 21.78 31.01 6.71
CA ASP A 397 21.23 30.13 5.67
C ASP A 397 19.93 30.70 5.09
N PHE A 398 19.19 31.50 5.88
CA PHE A 398 17.98 32.19 5.40
C PHE A 398 18.27 33.43 4.56
N VAL A 399 19.41 34.09 4.80
CA VAL A 399 19.78 35.33 4.12
C VAL A 399 20.58 35.08 2.83
N THR A 400 21.05 33.86 2.64
CA THR A 400 21.83 33.52 1.43
C THR A 400 20.91 33.36 0.22
N ASP A 401 21.07 34.21 -0.79
CA ASP A 401 20.33 34.19 -2.07
C ASP A 401 20.58 32.95 -2.95
N LYS A 402 21.28 31.93 -2.46
CA LYS A 402 21.47 30.69 -3.20
C LYS A 402 20.13 29.96 -3.29
N LYS A 403 19.53 29.96 -4.48
CA LYS A 403 18.35 29.13 -4.76
C LYS A 403 18.67 27.68 -4.41
N ALA A 404 17.90 27.12 -3.49
CA ALA A 404 17.98 25.70 -3.19
C ALA A 404 17.53 24.89 -4.41
N GLU A 405 18.07 23.68 -4.59
CA GLU A 405 17.67 22.80 -5.68
C GLU A 405 16.19 22.44 -5.57
N SER A 406 15.50 22.42 -6.72
CA SER A 406 14.09 22.02 -6.79
C SER A 406 13.92 20.49 -6.65
N SER A 407 12.77 20.08 -6.18
CA SER A 407 12.39 18.67 -6.14
C SER A 407 12.51 18.00 -7.51
N GLU A 408 12.24 18.73 -8.61
CA GLU A 408 12.36 18.22 -9.98
C GLU A 408 13.80 17.86 -10.34
N GLN A 409 14.75 18.72 -10.03
CA GLN A 409 16.18 18.47 -10.30
C GLN A 409 16.70 17.25 -9.52
N ILE A 410 16.34 17.14 -8.25
CA ILE A 410 16.70 15.98 -7.42
C ILE A 410 16.04 14.72 -7.96
N ARG A 411 14.74 14.77 -8.32
CA ARG A 411 14.00 13.64 -8.87
C ARG A 411 14.63 13.10 -10.16
N GLN A 412 15.10 13.96 -11.05
CA GLN A 412 15.77 13.54 -12.28
C GLN A 412 17.02 12.68 -11.99
N ARG A 413 17.86 13.08 -11.01
CA ARG A 413 19.02 12.25 -10.58
C ARG A 413 18.59 10.94 -9.95
N VAL A 414 17.57 10.98 -9.10
CA VAL A 414 16.98 9.79 -8.47
C VAL A 414 16.44 8.82 -9.52
N GLU A 415 15.72 9.31 -10.53
CA GLU A 415 15.21 8.48 -11.63
C GLU A 415 16.33 7.87 -12.48
N GLN A 416 17.40 8.61 -12.71
CA GLN A 416 18.59 8.11 -13.42
C GLN A 416 19.23 6.94 -12.66
N ALA A 417 19.49 7.11 -11.36
CA ALA A 417 20.01 6.05 -10.51
C ALA A 417 19.05 4.84 -10.46
N ARG A 418 17.76 5.08 -10.40
CA ARG A 418 16.74 4.00 -10.43
C ARG A 418 16.75 3.24 -11.76
N ARG A 419 16.96 3.90 -12.88
CA ARG A 419 17.09 3.23 -14.20
C ARG A 419 18.32 2.31 -14.23
N ILE A 420 19.44 2.70 -13.61
CA ILE A 420 20.63 1.85 -13.49
C ILE A 420 20.28 0.60 -12.68
N GLN A 421 19.61 0.77 -11.53
CA GLN A 421 19.19 -0.34 -10.67
C GLN A 421 18.24 -1.30 -11.38
N LEU A 422 17.23 -0.78 -12.09
CA LEU A 422 16.29 -1.61 -12.86
C LEU A 422 16.98 -2.43 -13.95
N LYS A 423 17.99 -1.86 -14.63
CA LYS A 423 18.81 -2.63 -15.60
C LYS A 423 19.63 -3.71 -14.89
N ARG A 424 20.27 -3.39 -13.74
CA ARG A 424 21.03 -4.33 -12.92
C ARG A 424 20.17 -5.50 -12.45
N PHE A 425 18.92 -5.26 -12.09
CA PHE A 425 18.00 -6.25 -11.53
C PHE A 425 16.99 -6.81 -12.53
N ALA A 426 17.24 -6.67 -13.84
CA ALA A 426 16.29 -7.11 -14.88
C ALA A 426 15.85 -8.58 -14.75
N GLN A 427 16.72 -9.45 -14.20
CA GLN A 427 16.43 -10.87 -13.96
C GLN A 427 16.00 -11.17 -12.52
N ALA A 428 15.98 -10.15 -11.64
CA ALA A 428 15.63 -10.30 -10.23
C ALA A 428 14.28 -9.66 -9.93
N LYS A 429 13.56 -10.18 -8.93
CA LYS A 429 12.25 -9.64 -8.50
C LYS A 429 12.39 -8.45 -7.52
N ILE A 430 13.42 -7.61 -7.73
CA ILE A 430 13.66 -6.41 -6.91
C ILE A 430 13.82 -5.18 -7.81
N VAL A 431 13.56 -4.00 -7.25
CA VAL A 431 13.54 -2.74 -7.99
C VAL A 431 14.57 -1.70 -7.49
N CYS A 432 15.18 -1.94 -6.32
CA CYS A 432 16.12 -0.99 -5.72
C CYS A 432 17.18 -1.68 -4.84
N ASN A 433 18.28 -0.96 -4.57
CA ASN A 433 19.42 -1.49 -3.85
C ASN A 433 19.10 -1.92 -2.41
N ALA A 434 18.19 -1.25 -1.70
CA ALA A 434 17.81 -1.63 -0.35
C ALA A 434 17.24 -3.07 -0.27
N GLN A 435 16.66 -3.57 -1.36
CA GLN A 435 16.04 -4.90 -1.42
C GLN A 435 17.03 -6.04 -1.71
N MET A 436 18.31 -5.75 -1.99
CA MET A 436 19.31 -6.78 -2.24
C MET A 436 19.47 -7.71 -1.04
N SER A 437 19.54 -9.01 -1.30
CA SER A 437 20.00 -10.00 -0.31
C SER A 437 21.53 -10.00 -0.19
N HIS A 438 22.07 -10.64 0.84
CA HIS A 438 23.53 -10.80 1.00
C HIS A 438 24.19 -11.45 -0.22
N ALA A 439 23.56 -12.46 -0.81
CA ALA A 439 24.07 -13.11 -2.03
C ALA A 439 24.09 -12.14 -3.22
N MET A 440 23.08 -11.29 -3.35
CA MET A 440 22.99 -10.28 -4.41
C MET A 440 24.02 -9.17 -4.24
N ILE A 441 24.34 -8.76 -3.00
CA ILE A 441 25.42 -7.80 -2.73
C ILE A 441 26.74 -8.32 -3.27
N LYS A 442 27.09 -9.59 -3.00
CA LYS A 442 28.31 -10.23 -3.53
C LYS A 442 28.36 -10.27 -5.06
N SER A 443 27.19 -10.43 -5.70
CA SER A 443 27.11 -10.56 -7.17
C SER A 443 27.12 -9.23 -7.89
N TYR A 444 26.44 -8.22 -7.34
CA TYR A 444 26.17 -6.96 -8.04
C TYR A 444 27.04 -5.79 -7.56
N CYS A 445 27.51 -5.78 -6.30
CA CYS A 445 28.29 -4.68 -5.76
C CYS A 445 29.78 -4.93 -5.96
N LYS A 446 30.38 -4.25 -6.94
CA LYS A 446 31.80 -4.35 -7.25
C LYS A 446 32.56 -3.21 -6.56
N LEU A 447 33.48 -3.54 -5.67
CA LEU A 447 34.30 -2.55 -4.96
C LEU A 447 35.66 -2.42 -5.65
N THR A 448 36.24 -1.22 -5.65
CA THR A 448 37.65 -1.01 -5.96
C THR A 448 38.52 -1.56 -4.82
N ALA A 449 39.81 -1.85 -5.06
CA ALA A 449 40.72 -2.30 -4.01
C ALA A 449 40.78 -1.33 -2.83
N LYS A 450 40.88 -0.02 -3.09
CA LYS A 450 40.84 1.02 -2.06
C LYS A 450 39.56 1.03 -1.23
N ALA A 451 38.42 0.84 -1.89
CA ALA A 451 37.13 0.77 -1.21
C ALA A 451 37.02 -0.47 -0.30
N GLN A 452 37.61 -1.59 -0.76
CA GLN A 452 37.66 -2.83 0.02
C GLN A 452 38.55 -2.68 1.26
N ASP A 453 39.72 -2.09 1.12
CA ASP A 453 40.62 -1.81 2.24
C ASP A 453 40.00 -0.85 3.27
N MET A 454 39.35 0.22 2.78
CA MET A 454 38.63 1.17 3.65
C MET A 454 37.49 0.47 4.40
N LEU A 455 36.71 -0.34 3.72
CA LEU A 455 35.59 -1.07 4.33
C LEU A 455 36.06 -2.06 5.38
N GLY A 456 37.23 -2.72 5.17
CA GLY A 456 37.88 -3.58 6.15
C GLY A 456 38.26 -2.82 7.42
N LEU A 457 38.92 -1.67 7.27
CA LEU A 457 39.28 -0.80 8.39
C LEU A 457 38.06 -0.34 9.19
N VAL A 458 37.00 0.09 8.49
CA VAL A 458 35.73 0.51 9.12
C VAL A 458 35.07 -0.64 9.86
N PHE A 459 35.09 -1.85 9.28
CA PHE A 459 34.51 -3.05 9.89
C PHE A 459 35.16 -3.38 11.24
N GLU A 460 36.49 -3.34 11.29
CA GLU A 460 37.27 -3.59 12.52
C GLU A 460 37.10 -2.49 13.56
N GLN A 461 37.30 -1.23 13.17
CA GLN A 461 37.27 -0.07 14.10
C GLN A 461 35.86 0.10 14.71
N MET A 462 34.80 -0.06 13.92
CA MET A 462 33.43 0.12 14.38
C MET A 462 32.77 -1.17 14.91
N ARG A 463 33.47 -2.30 14.90
CA ARG A 463 32.95 -3.61 15.30
C ARG A 463 31.58 -3.90 14.66
N LEU A 464 31.48 -3.72 13.35
CA LEU A 464 30.22 -3.82 12.63
C LEU A 464 29.66 -5.25 12.68
N SER A 465 28.33 -5.37 12.81
CA SER A 465 27.64 -6.61 12.55
C SER A 465 27.59 -6.91 11.03
N ALA A 466 27.40 -8.19 10.65
CA ALA A 466 27.24 -8.56 9.24
C ALA A 466 26.09 -7.79 8.56
N ARG A 467 25.00 -7.52 9.30
CA ARG A 467 23.88 -6.71 8.80
C ARG A 467 24.29 -5.24 8.55
N ALA A 468 25.09 -4.68 9.44
CA ALA A 468 25.59 -3.32 9.28
C ALA A 468 26.52 -3.19 8.07
N TYR A 469 27.37 -4.19 7.85
CA TYR A 469 28.23 -4.32 6.68
C TYR A 469 27.42 -4.29 5.37
N ASP A 470 26.43 -5.18 5.26
CA ASP A 470 25.55 -5.25 4.08
C ASP A 470 24.88 -3.90 3.78
N ARG A 471 24.45 -3.17 4.80
CA ARG A 471 23.76 -1.89 4.64
C ARG A 471 24.69 -0.79 4.15
N ILE A 472 25.91 -0.71 4.70
CA ILE A 472 26.91 0.25 4.21
C ILE A 472 27.16 0.02 2.71
N ILE A 473 27.30 -1.23 2.28
CA ILE A 473 27.51 -1.53 0.85
C ILE A 473 26.28 -1.14 0.01
N LYS A 474 25.05 -1.43 0.47
CA LYS A 474 23.83 -1.04 -0.25
C LYS A 474 23.72 0.47 -0.42
N VAL A 475 24.02 1.24 0.65
CA VAL A 475 24.03 2.71 0.61
C VAL A 475 25.15 3.21 -0.29
N ALA A 476 26.37 2.67 -0.17
CA ALA A 476 27.51 3.03 -1.01
C ALA A 476 27.23 2.73 -2.51
N GLN A 477 26.60 1.60 -2.82
CA GLN A 477 26.18 1.28 -4.20
C GLN A 477 25.15 2.30 -4.71
N THR A 478 24.26 2.79 -3.85
CA THR A 478 23.28 3.81 -4.24
C THR A 478 23.97 5.16 -4.51
N ILE A 479 24.97 5.52 -3.72
CA ILE A 479 25.78 6.72 -3.93
C ILE A 479 26.55 6.60 -5.25
N ALA A 480 27.15 5.43 -5.53
CA ALA A 480 27.82 5.16 -6.80
C ALA A 480 26.87 5.26 -8.00
N ASP A 481 25.63 4.74 -7.86
CA ASP A 481 24.60 4.86 -8.91
C ASP A 481 24.20 6.32 -9.17
N LEU A 482 24.12 7.16 -8.13
CA LEU A 482 23.86 8.60 -8.25
C LEU A 482 25.03 9.34 -8.94
N ASP A 483 26.27 8.89 -8.70
CA ASP A 483 27.48 9.40 -9.34
C ASP A 483 27.73 8.81 -10.74
N ASN A 484 26.84 7.90 -11.23
CA ASN A 484 27.03 7.11 -12.46
C ASN A 484 28.33 6.31 -12.49
N SER A 485 28.85 5.88 -11.34
CA SER A 485 30.04 5.05 -11.23
C SER A 485 29.70 3.57 -11.36
N GLU A 486 30.47 2.82 -12.16
CA GLU A 486 30.31 1.36 -12.29
C GLU A 486 30.76 0.62 -11.05
N TYR A 487 31.75 1.16 -10.33
CA TYR A 487 32.36 0.57 -9.14
C TYR A 487 32.08 1.41 -7.90
N ILE A 488 32.00 0.75 -6.75
CA ILE A 488 32.00 1.43 -5.47
C ILE A 488 33.43 1.87 -5.16
N GLU A 489 33.67 3.17 -5.10
CA GLU A 489 34.94 3.78 -4.76
C GLU A 489 35.04 4.06 -3.25
N ASP A 490 36.23 4.35 -2.76
CA ASP A 490 36.50 4.71 -1.36
C ASP A 490 35.66 5.91 -0.88
N LYS A 491 35.49 6.95 -1.70
CA LYS A 491 34.61 8.09 -1.38
C LYS A 491 33.16 7.67 -1.10
N HIS A 492 32.62 6.68 -1.84
CA HIS A 492 31.24 6.19 -1.65
C HIS A 492 31.11 5.44 -0.31
N ILE A 493 32.14 4.67 0.07
CA ILE A 493 32.19 4.02 1.38
C ILE A 493 32.29 5.06 2.50
N ALA A 494 33.18 6.05 2.36
CA ALA A 494 33.36 7.11 3.34
C ALA A 494 32.03 7.86 3.61
N GLU A 495 31.30 8.22 2.55
CA GLU A 495 30.02 8.89 2.67
C GLU A 495 28.95 7.95 3.30
N ALA A 496 28.86 6.70 2.88
CA ALA A 496 27.91 5.74 3.45
C ALA A 496 28.12 5.49 4.95
N VAL A 497 29.39 5.48 5.39
CA VAL A 497 29.76 5.33 6.81
C VAL A 497 29.30 6.54 7.64
N GLN A 498 29.36 7.76 7.10
CA GLN A 498 28.91 8.96 7.81
C GLN A 498 27.43 8.86 8.19
N TYR A 499 26.58 8.20 7.36
CA TYR A 499 25.17 8.00 7.66
C TYR A 499 24.91 6.95 8.74
N ARG A 500 25.92 6.30 9.30
CA ARG A 500 25.77 5.36 10.44
C ARG A 500 26.55 5.80 11.68
N ASN A 501 27.59 6.61 11.54
CA ASN A 501 28.47 7.00 12.64
C ASN A 501 27.86 8.01 13.62
N ASN A 502 26.79 8.70 13.25
CA ASN A 502 26.30 9.82 14.03
C ASN A 502 25.55 9.41 15.30
N PHE A 503 25.23 8.13 15.49
CA PHE A 503 24.48 7.68 16.65
C PHE A 503 24.94 6.31 17.14
N ASN A 504 26.05 6.27 17.86
CA ASN A 504 26.26 5.23 18.88
C ASN A 504 25.23 5.44 19.99
N LEU A 505 23.94 5.21 19.70
CA LEU A 505 22.87 5.18 20.70
C LEU A 505 23.06 4.05 21.71
N GLN A 506 23.99 3.14 21.46
CA GLN A 506 24.28 1.97 22.30
C GLN A 506 25.71 1.88 22.82
N GLU A 507 26.64 2.72 22.38
CA GLU A 507 28.03 2.65 22.84
C GLU A 507 28.43 3.81 23.74
N LYS A 508 28.28 3.60 24.99
CA LYS A 508 29.22 3.78 26.13
C LYS A 508 28.50 3.20 27.34
N ILE A 509 28.59 1.88 27.47
CA ILE A 509 28.38 1.17 28.72
C ILE A 509 29.77 0.74 29.18
#